data_0753cf5a5c68ee206b8b6390a0f1d684
#
_entry.id   0753cf5a5c68ee206b8b6390a0f1d684
#
_cell.length_a   1.000
_cell.length_b   1.000
_cell.length_c   1.000
_cell.angle_alpha   90.00
_cell.angle_beta   90.00
_cell.angle_gamma   90.00
#
_symmetry.space_group_name_H-M   'P 1'
#
loop_
_entity.id
_entity.type
_entity.pdbx_description
1 polymer ?
#
loop_
_entity_poly.entity_id
_entity_poly.type
_entity_poly.pdbx_seq_one_letter_code
_entity_poly.pdbx_strand_id
1 'polypeptide(L)' 'MMNFTMMTMATQTSRAKRIVRMLERVLKKDHLYNEEELKLIREQLKIARNELARIQEQTSKGFG' A
#
# COMPACT_ATOMS: atom_id res chain seq x y z
N MET A 1 -12.11 -4.69 -22.46
CA MET A 1 -11.79 -4.42 -22.02
C MET A 1 -10.96 -4.51 -21.44
N MET A 2 -10.55 -4.78 -21.13
CA MET A 2 -9.80 -4.66 -20.59
C MET A 2 -8.84 -5.32 -20.34
N ASN A 3 -7.92 -5.23 -20.36
CA ASN A 3 -6.79 -5.70 -20.24
C ASN A 3 -6.19 -5.57 -19.00
N PHE A 4 -6.86 -5.64 -17.88
CA PHE A 4 -6.34 -5.48 -16.60
C PHE A 4 -5.34 -6.50 -16.23
N THR A 5 -5.51 -7.70 -16.70
CA THR A 5 -4.61 -8.78 -16.32
C THR A 5 -3.22 -8.56 -16.82
N MET A 6 -3.11 -7.81 -17.88
CA MET A 6 -1.81 -7.64 -18.44
C MET A 6 -0.91 -6.75 -17.66
N MET A 7 -1.48 -5.94 -16.78
CA MET A 7 -0.65 -5.00 -16.09
C MET A 7 -0.41 -5.38 -14.72
N THR A 8 -0.62 -6.57 -14.38
CA THR A 8 -0.76 -6.94 -13.01
C THR A 8 0.37 -6.59 -12.10
N MET A 9 1.55 -7.08 -12.39
CA MET A 9 2.62 -6.94 -11.41
C MET A 9 3.05 -5.50 -11.18
N ALA A 10 3.34 -4.79 -12.24
CA ALA A 10 3.77 -3.41 -12.11
C ALA A 10 2.68 -2.56 -11.49
N THR A 11 1.44 -2.79 -11.91
CA THR A 11 0.34 -2.01 -11.42
C THR A 11 0.12 -2.24 -9.93
N GLN A 12 0.23 -3.48 -9.49
CA GLN A 12 0.06 -3.78 -8.09
C GLN A 12 1.12 -3.12 -7.23
N THR A 13 2.36 -3.14 -7.67
CA THR A 13 3.43 -2.51 -6.91
C THR A 13 3.22 -1.00 -6.83
N SER A 14 2.89 -0.38 -7.95
CA SER A 14 2.67 1.06 -7.97
C SER A 14 1.50 1.45 -7.09
N ARG A 15 0.44 0.67 -7.17
CA ARG A 15 -0.75 0.95 -6.39
C ARG A 15 -0.46 0.81 -4.91
N ALA A 16 0.28 -0.23 -4.52
CA ALA A 16 0.61 -0.46 -3.13
C ALA A 16 1.45 0.69 -2.58
N LYS A 17 2.43 1.14 -3.36
CA LYS A 17 3.25 2.26 -2.93
C LYS A 17 2.43 3.53 -2.77
N ARG A 18 1.51 3.74 -3.69
CA ARG A 18 0.67 4.93 -3.63
C ARG A 18 -0.23 4.91 -2.40
N ILE A 19 -0.78 3.75 -2.08
CA ILE A 19 -1.63 3.62 -0.91
C ILE A 19 -0.83 3.87 0.36
N VAL A 20 0.37 3.31 0.46
CA VAL A 20 1.21 3.52 1.62
C VAL A 20 1.50 5.00 1.79
N ARG A 21 1.89 5.68 0.72
CA ARG A 21 2.19 7.10 0.80
C ARG A 21 0.98 7.93 1.21
N MET A 22 -0.18 7.57 0.67
CA MET A 22 -1.39 8.29 0.99
C MET A 22 -1.71 8.15 2.46
N LEU A 23 -1.61 6.94 3.00
CA LEU A 23 -1.91 6.71 4.40
C LEU A 23 -0.89 7.39 5.31
N GLU A 24 0.37 7.39 4.91
CA GLU A 24 1.39 8.10 5.69
C GLU A 24 1.12 9.59 5.72
N ARG A 25 0.67 10.12 4.59
CA ARG A 25 0.35 11.54 4.52
C ARG A 25 -0.83 11.87 5.42
N VAL A 26 -1.83 11.01 5.44
CA VAL A 26 -2.99 11.20 6.30
C VAL A 26 -2.58 11.18 7.77
N LEU A 27 -1.67 10.28 8.14
CA LEU A 27 -1.22 10.20 9.50
C LEU A 27 -0.46 11.43 9.96
N LYS A 28 0.17 12.13 9.04
CA LYS A 28 0.86 13.36 9.39
C LYS A 28 -0.10 14.45 9.80
N LYS A 29 -1.35 14.33 9.40
CA LYS A 29 -2.38 15.28 9.78
C LYS A 29 -3.28 14.66 10.82
N ASP A 30 -2.68 13.99 11.79
CA ASP A 30 -3.44 13.25 12.78
C ASP A 30 -4.35 14.13 13.61
N HIS A 31 -4.03 15.40 13.74
CA HIS A 31 -4.87 16.30 14.50
C HIS A 31 -6.26 16.50 13.88
N LEU A 32 -6.44 16.07 12.64
CA LEU A 32 -7.73 16.20 11.97
C LEU A 32 -8.64 14.98 12.19
N TYR A 33 -8.12 13.97 12.86
CA TYR A 33 -8.85 12.71 13.02
C TYR A 33 -8.96 12.33 14.49
N ASN A 34 -10.00 11.59 14.83
CA ASN A 34 -10.13 11.11 16.19
C ASN A 34 -9.34 9.83 16.36
N GLU A 35 -9.31 9.31 17.59
CA GLU A 35 -8.47 8.15 17.89
C GLU A 35 -8.90 6.90 17.15
N GLU A 36 -10.19 6.72 17.02
CA GLU A 36 -10.69 5.54 16.30
C GLU A 36 -10.29 5.59 14.83
N GLU A 37 -10.40 6.77 14.25
CA GLU A 37 -10.01 6.93 12.86
C GLU A 37 -8.53 6.71 12.67
N LEU A 38 -7.72 7.25 13.58
CA LEU A 38 -6.28 7.06 13.51
C LEU A 38 -5.90 5.59 13.65
N LYS A 39 -6.60 4.89 14.52
CA LYS A 39 -6.34 3.48 14.71
C LYS A 39 -6.59 2.70 13.42
N LEU A 40 -7.70 3.00 12.76
CA LEU A 40 -8.02 2.35 11.50
C LEU A 40 -6.99 2.68 10.43
N ILE A 41 -6.57 3.93 10.37
CA ILE A 41 -5.59 4.34 9.38
C ILE A 41 -4.27 3.61 9.61
N ARG A 42 -3.85 3.48 10.87
CA ARG A 42 -2.61 2.78 11.17
C ARG A 42 -2.70 1.30 10.82
N GLU A 43 -3.85 0.69 11.04
CA GLU A 43 -4.04 -0.70 10.68
C GLU A 43 -3.99 -0.87 9.17
N GLN A 44 -4.62 0.04 8.44
CA GLN A 44 -4.59 -0.02 7.00
C GLN A 44 -3.18 0.17 6.47
N LEU A 45 -2.43 1.07 7.09
CA LEU A 45 -1.06 1.29 6.68
C LEU A 45 -0.22 0.06 6.92
N LYS A 46 -0.41 -0.60 8.05
CA LYS A 46 0.32 -1.82 8.35
C LYS A 46 0.04 -2.90 7.31
N ILE A 47 -1.22 -3.07 6.96
CA ILE A 47 -1.62 -4.05 5.96
C ILE A 47 -1.02 -3.71 4.61
N ALA A 48 -1.08 -2.43 4.24
CA ALA A 48 -0.56 -1.99 2.95
C ALA A 48 0.95 -2.20 2.86
N ARG A 49 1.66 -1.90 3.94
CA ARG A 49 3.10 -2.12 3.95
C ARG A 49 3.47 -3.58 3.84
N ASN A 50 2.71 -4.44 4.53
CA ASN A 50 2.95 -5.87 4.45
C ASN A 50 2.70 -6.39 3.04
N GLU A 51 1.65 -5.90 2.41
CA GLU A 51 1.37 -6.28 1.04
C GLU A 51 2.47 -5.84 0.10
N LEU A 52 2.92 -4.60 0.27
CA LEU A 52 3.97 -4.07 -0.57
C LEU A 52 5.26 -4.87 -0.40
N ALA A 53 5.62 -5.17 0.84
CA ALA A 53 6.82 -5.94 1.11
C ALA A 53 6.74 -7.32 0.46
N ARG A 54 5.57 -7.92 0.52
CA ARG A 54 5.38 -9.24 -0.06
C ARG A 54 5.54 -9.21 -1.57
N ILE A 55 4.97 -8.19 -2.21
CA ILE A 55 5.07 -8.06 -3.64
C ILE A 55 6.51 -7.82 -4.05
N GLN A 56 7.20 -6.95 -3.34
CA GLN A 56 8.59 -6.65 -3.65
C GLN A 56 9.50 -7.85 -3.44
N GLU A 57 9.22 -8.62 -2.41
CA GLU A 57 9.99 -9.79 -2.13
C GLU A 57 9.85 -10.82 -3.23
N GLN A 58 8.62 -11.03 -3.69
CA GLN A 58 8.39 -11.96 -4.78
C GLN A 58 9.10 -11.52 -6.05
N THR A 59 9.07 -10.23 -6.32
CA THR A 59 9.74 -9.70 -7.49
C THR A 59 11.25 -9.90 -7.40
N SER A 60 11.81 -9.67 -6.23
CA SER A 60 13.23 -9.88 -6.05
C SER A 60 13.62 -11.31 -6.27
N LYS A 61 12.83 -12.23 -5.75
CA LYS A 61 13.13 -13.64 -5.94
C LYS A 61 13.00 -14.03 -7.39
N GLY A 62 12.10 -13.38 -8.10
CA GLY A 62 11.91 -13.67 -9.51
C GLY A 62 13.14 -13.40 -10.32
N PHE A 63 13.96 -12.47 -9.87
CA PHE A 63 15.16 -12.19 -10.61
C PHE A 63 16.30 -13.02 -10.12
N GLY A 64 16.17 -13.54 -8.97
CA GLY A 64 17.20 -14.26 -8.30
C GLY A 64 17.93 -15.18 -8.81
#